data_7607f54da26888d7e91f32d3b4a64fae
#
_entry.id   7607f54da26888d7e91f32d3b4a64fae
#
_cell.length_a   1.000
_cell.length_b   1.000
_cell.length_c   1.000
_cell.angle_alpha   90.00
_cell.angle_beta   90.00
_cell.angle_gamma   90.00
#
_symmetry.space_group_name_H-M   'P 1'
#
loop_
_entity.id
_entity.type
_entity.pdbx_description
1 polymer ?
#
loop_
_entity_poly.entity_id
_entity_poly.type
_entity_poly.pdbx_seq_one_letter_code
_entity_poly.pdbx_strand_id
1 'polypeptide(L)'
;EHLHDATQRHRWPTRERWFPMDSSIPLGEARRVALLLGTLLLLIIGGNDTTRNSISGGVVALNEFPKEYQKLRDAPSLIPNMVSEIIRWQTPLLHMRRTAKRDVEFGGKTIRAGDKVVMWYVSGNRDERAIENPDSFVIDRANPRHHVSFGFGIHRCMGNRLAEMQLRVLWQEILARFDRIEVMEEPERSVSVFVHGYNRMPVRLHRR
;
A
#
# COMPACT_ATOMS: atom_id res chain seq x y z
N GLU A 1 -37.55 -5.12 -17.88
CA GLU A 1 -38.11 -5.46 -16.54
C GLU A 1 -37.24 -6.53 -15.93
N HIS A 2 -36.31 -6.19 -15.06
CA HIS A 2 -35.67 -6.86 -13.92
C HIS A 2 -34.28 -6.26 -13.64
N LEU A 3 -34.27 -4.96 -13.38
CA LEU A 3 -33.12 -4.26 -12.78
C LEU A 3 -33.62 -3.63 -11.47
N HIS A 4 -33.95 -4.48 -10.51
CA HIS A 4 -34.20 -4.01 -9.15
C HIS A 4 -33.87 -5.16 -8.19
N ASP A 5 -32.74 -5.11 -7.58
CA ASP A 5 -32.47 -5.38 -6.17
C ASP A 5 -30.95 -5.57 -5.89
N ALA A 6 -30.16 -4.54 -6.18
CA ALA A 6 -28.73 -4.51 -5.80
C ALA A 6 -28.50 -3.76 -4.48
N THR A 7 -29.57 -3.51 -3.69
CA THR A 7 -29.48 -2.81 -2.39
C THR A 7 -29.63 -3.74 -1.18
N GLN A 8 -29.37 -5.03 -1.33
CA GLN A 8 -29.08 -5.83 -0.16
C GLN A 8 -27.75 -5.36 0.42
N ARG A 9 -27.85 -4.40 1.36
CA ARG A 9 -26.73 -4.03 2.24
C ARG A 9 -26.22 -5.33 2.84
N HIS A 10 -25.07 -5.80 2.38
CA HIS A 10 -24.34 -6.88 3.00
C HIS A 10 -24.10 -6.45 4.47
N ARG A 11 -24.95 -6.90 5.36
CA ARG A 11 -24.73 -6.82 6.79
C ARG A 11 -23.49 -7.65 7.09
N TRP A 12 -22.36 -6.99 7.28
CA TRP A 12 -21.15 -7.66 7.70
C TRP A 12 -21.44 -8.44 8.97
N PRO A 13 -21.03 -9.71 9.06
CA PRO A 13 -21.21 -10.48 10.28
C PRO A 13 -20.58 -9.75 11.46
N THR A 14 -21.23 -9.82 12.62
CA THR A 14 -20.70 -9.24 13.86
C THR A 14 -19.32 -9.80 14.17
N ARG A 15 -18.50 -9.07 14.92
CA ARG A 15 -17.13 -9.40 15.31
C ARG A 15 -16.98 -10.84 15.82
N GLU A 16 -17.95 -11.35 16.53
CA GLU A 16 -17.98 -12.70 17.12
C GLU A 16 -18.01 -13.84 16.08
N ARG A 17 -18.57 -13.60 14.91
CA ARG A 17 -18.64 -14.59 13.82
C ARG A 17 -17.32 -14.76 13.07
N TRP A 18 -16.43 -13.76 13.12
CA TRP A 18 -15.14 -13.79 12.45
C TRP A 18 -13.99 -14.23 13.34
N PHE A 19 -14.14 -14.06 14.64
CA PHE A 19 -13.18 -14.46 15.67
C PHE A 19 -13.97 -15.14 16.79
N PRO A 20 -14.25 -16.44 16.68
CA PRO A 20 -14.68 -17.22 17.83
C PRO A 20 -13.45 -17.32 18.76
N MET A 21 -13.21 -16.25 19.50
CA MET A 21 -12.39 -16.35 20.69
C MET A 21 -13.24 -17.04 21.71
N ASP A 22 -12.92 -18.29 22.02
CA ASP A 22 -13.48 -18.96 23.17
C ASP A 22 -13.12 -18.14 24.40
N SER A 23 -14.05 -17.32 24.85
CA SER A 23 -13.91 -16.44 26.01
C SER A 23 -13.81 -17.24 27.32
N SER A 24 -14.02 -18.55 27.27
CA SER A 24 -13.92 -19.44 28.42
C SER A 24 -12.48 -19.88 28.72
N ILE A 25 -11.53 -19.71 27.80
CA ILE A 25 -10.12 -20.01 28.03
C ILE A 25 -9.47 -18.81 28.74
N PRO A 26 -9.15 -18.88 30.04
CA PRO A 26 -8.41 -17.79 30.68
C PRO A 26 -7.07 -17.66 29.98
N LEU A 27 -6.83 -16.50 29.39
CA LEU A 27 -5.54 -16.17 28.79
C LEU A 27 -4.52 -16.11 29.92
N GLY A 28 -3.72 -17.15 30.08
CA GLY A 28 -2.58 -17.14 30.99
C GLY A 28 -1.68 -15.92 30.65
N GLU A 29 -0.96 -15.43 31.63
CA GLU A 29 -0.10 -14.25 31.52
C GLU A 29 0.88 -14.35 30.35
N ALA A 30 1.47 -15.54 30.13
CA ALA A 30 2.37 -15.83 29.00
C ALA A 30 1.70 -15.58 27.65
N ARG A 31 0.43 -15.92 27.48
CA ARG A 31 -0.31 -15.69 26.23
C ARG A 31 -0.61 -14.21 26.02
N ARG A 32 -0.90 -13.46 27.08
CA ARG A 32 -1.10 -12.00 27.01
C ARG A 32 0.19 -11.30 26.58
N VAL A 33 1.32 -11.69 27.17
CA VAL A 33 2.63 -11.15 26.80
C VAL A 33 2.97 -11.50 25.33
N ALA A 34 2.75 -12.75 24.90
CA ALA A 34 2.98 -13.15 23.51
C ALA A 34 2.12 -12.37 22.50
N LEU A 35 0.85 -12.14 22.83
CA LEU A 35 -0.04 -11.31 22.01
C LEU A 35 0.41 -9.86 21.94
N LEU A 36 0.83 -9.27 23.06
CA LEU A 36 1.36 -7.91 23.12
C LEU A 36 2.62 -7.78 22.27
N LEU A 37 3.61 -8.65 22.49
CA LEU A 37 4.86 -8.65 21.72
C LEU A 37 4.63 -8.88 20.24
N GLY A 38 3.77 -9.83 19.87
CA GLY A 38 3.42 -10.08 18.47
C GLY A 38 2.73 -8.89 17.81
N THR A 39 1.86 -8.20 18.54
CA THR A 39 1.20 -6.98 18.06
C THR A 39 2.20 -5.83 17.88
N LEU A 40 3.10 -5.61 18.83
CA LEU A 40 4.14 -4.60 18.73
C LEU A 40 5.08 -4.86 17.54
N LEU A 41 5.54 -6.10 17.37
CA LEU A 41 6.36 -6.50 16.22
C LEU A 41 5.63 -6.24 14.90
N LEU A 42 4.34 -6.60 14.82
CA LEU A 42 3.54 -6.38 13.62
C LEU A 42 3.42 -4.88 13.29
N LEU A 43 3.22 -4.02 14.27
CA LEU A 43 3.15 -2.57 14.09
C LEU A 43 4.50 -1.99 13.63
N ILE A 44 5.60 -2.43 14.21
CA ILE A 44 6.95 -1.98 13.86
C ILE A 44 7.28 -2.40 12.43
N ILE A 45 7.13 -3.68 12.09
CA ILE A 45 7.44 -4.21 10.75
C ILE A 45 6.53 -3.59 9.70
N GLY A 46 5.22 -3.55 9.95
CA GLY A 46 4.24 -3.04 9.00
C GLY A 46 4.34 -1.53 8.74
N GLY A 47 4.75 -0.76 9.75
CA GLY A 47 4.80 0.71 9.67
C GLY A 47 6.14 1.30 9.21
N ASN A 48 7.24 0.57 9.36
CA ASN A 48 8.58 1.09 9.08
C ASN A 48 8.96 0.94 7.60
N ASP A 49 9.17 -0.28 7.15
CA ASP A 49 9.76 -0.54 5.83
C ASP A 49 8.87 -0.08 4.67
N THR A 50 7.56 -0.24 4.79
CA THR A 50 6.63 0.17 3.73
C THR A 50 6.59 1.67 3.53
N THR A 51 6.61 2.44 4.62
CA THR A 51 6.65 3.92 4.57
C THR A 51 7.99 4.41 4.04
N ARG A 52 9.11 3.87 4.54
CA ARG A 52 10.45 4.20 4.06
C ARG A 52 10.60 3.95 2.56
N ASN A 53 10.17 2.79 2.09
CA ASN A 53 10.26 2.43 0.68
C ASN A 53 9.30 3.26 -0.20
N SER A 54 8.17 3.72 0.33
CA SER A 54 7.31 4.68 -0.37
C SER A 54 7.97 6.04 -0.50
N ILE A 55 8.70 6.51 0.52
CA ILE A 55 9.48 7.76 0.46
C ILE A 55 10.55 7.66 -0.63
N SER A 56 11.37 6.62 -0.57
CA SER A 56 12.44 6.38 -1.54
C SER A 56 11.89 6.22 -2.95
N GLY A 57 10.81 5.44 -3.12
CA GLY A 57 10.14 5.27 -4.40
C GLY A 57 9.58 6.56 -4.98
N GLY A 58 9.09 7.46 -4.13
CA GLY A 58 8.63 8.79 -4.55
C GLY A 58 9.78 9.66 -5.09
N VAL A 59 10.96 9.59 -4.46
CA VAL A 59 12.16 10.29 -4.96
C VAL A 59 12.58 9.72 -6.31
N VAL A 60 12.64 8.40 -6.46
CA VAL A 60 12.96 7.75 -7.75
C VAL A 60 11.96 8.14 -8.82
N ALA A 61 10.65 8.00 -8.53
CA ALA A 61 9.61 8.33 -9.49
C ALA A 61 9.70 9.78 -10.01
N LEU A 62 9.92 10.75 -9.14
CA LEU A 62 10.05 12.15 -9.54
C LEU A 62 11.35 12.43 -10.34
N ASN A 63 12.40 11.62 -10.18
CA ASN A 63 13.59 11.70 -11.04
C ASN A 63 13.37 11.04 -12.40
N GLU A 64 12.66 9.91 -12.45
CA GLU A 64 12.30 9.24 -13.72
C GLU A 64 11.25 10.02 -14.52
N PHE A 65 10.38 10.77 -13.84
CA PHE A 65 9.32 11.58 -14.44
C PHE A 65 9.49 13.08 -14.14
N PRO A 66 10.48 13.76 -14.70
CA PRO A 66 10.81 15.15 -14.33
C PRO A 66 9.70 16.16 -14.64
N LYS A 67 8.82 15.86 -15.60
CA LYS A 67 7.63 16.69 -15.87
C LYS A 67 6.64 16.67 -14.71
N GLU A 68 6.48 15.53 -14.07
CA GLU A 68 5.62 15.40 -12.89
C GLU A 68 6.25 16.12 -11.68
N TYR A 69 7.59 16.11 -11.55
CA TYR A 69 8.27 16.90 -10.53
C TYR A 69 8.04 18.40 -10.73
N GLN A 70 8.15 18.88 -11.97
CA GLN A 70 7.89 20.29 -12.26
C GLN A 70 6.41 20.65 -11.98
N LYS A 71 5.47 19.81 -12.42
CA LYS A 71 4.04 19.96 -12.13
C LYS A 71 3.77 20.07 -10.61
N LEU A 72 4.43 19.23 -9.81
CA LEU A 72 4.32 19.28 -8.35
C LEU A 72 4.84 20.60 -7.78
N ARG A 73 5.94 21.13 -8.30
CA ARG A 73 6.52 22.41 -7.87
C ARG A 73 5.61 23.60 -8.19
N ASP A 74 4.99 23.56 -9.36
CA ASP A 74 4.07 24.60 -9.82
C ASP A 74 2.73 24.55 -9.07
N ALA A 75 2.31 23.34 -8.63
CA ALA A 75 1.05 23.11 -7.91
C ALA A 75 1.24 22.20 -6.69
N PRO A 76 1.78 22.71 -5.56
CA PRO A 76 1.97 21.93 -4.33
C PRO A 76 0.67 21.35 -3.73
N SER A 77 -0.48 21.88 -4.14
CA SER A 77 -1.79 21.32 -3.80
C SER A 77 -2.00 19.86 -4.29
N LEU A 78 -1.19 19.41 -5.25
CA LEU A 78 -1.19 18.03 -5.75
C LEU A 78 -0.49 17.03 -4.83
N ILE A 79 0.17 17.47 -3.74
CA ILE A 79 0.85 16.55 -2.80
C ILE A 79 -0.06 15.40 -2.34
N PRO A 80 -1.34 15.58 -1.95
CA PRO A 80 -2.19 14.46 -1.54
C PRO A 80 -2.42 13.42 -2.65
N ASN A 81 -2.59 13.85 -3.89
CA ASN A 81 -2.75 12.98 -5.05
C ASN A 81 -1.44 12.25 -5.37
N MET A 82 -0.33 13.00 -5.42
CA MET A 82 1.01 12.43 -5.61
C MET A 82 1.32 11.35 -4.57
N VAL A 83 0.99 11.55 -3.30
CA VAL A 83 1.20 10.55 -2.24
C VAL A 83 0.48 9.25 -2.57
N SER A 84 -0.76 9.31 -3.01
CA SER A 84 -1.51 8.13 -3.45
C SER A 84 -0.87 7.47 -4.67
N GLU A 85 -0.39 8.27 -5.62
CA GLU A 85 0.30 7.76 -6.81
C GLU A 85 1.66 7.14 -6.47
N ILE A 86 2.43 7.71 -5.53
CA ILE A 86 3.65 7.08 -5.00
C ILE A 86 3.34 5.69 -4.45
N ILE A 87 2.31 5.56 -3.62
CA ILE A 87 1.93 4.30 -3.00
C ILE A 87 1.48 3.28 -4.05
N ARG A 88 0.77 3.71 -5.09
CA ARG A 88 0.39 2.87 -6.23
C ARG A 88 1.62 2.43 -7.02
N TRP A 89 2.45 3.39 -7.45
CA TRP A 89 3.57 3.17 -8.37
C TRP A 89 4.68 2.35 -7.72
N GLN A 90 5.05 2.67 -6.48
CA GLN A 90 6.05 1.94 -5.72
C GLN A 90 5.55 0.56 -5.30
N THR A 91 4.30 0.43 -4.88
CA THR A 91 3.73 -0.82 -4.35
C THR A 91 4.70 -1.51 -3.37
N PRO A 92 4.93 -0.96 -2.17
CA PRO A 92 6.02 -1.38 -1.29
C PRO A 92 5.89 -2.83 -0.77
N LEU A 93 4.69 -3.41 -0.80
CA LEU A 93 4.46 -4.85 -0.64
C LEU A 93 3.94 -5.42 -1.95
N LEU A 94 4.67 -6.38 -2.52
CA LEU A 94 4.36 -6.94 -3.84
C LEU A 94 3.08 -7.77 -3.83
N HIS A 95 2.82 -8.50 -2.74
CA HIS A 95 1.67 -9.40 -2.63
C HIS A 95 1.28 -9.67 -1.18
N MET A 96 0.09 -10.24 -1.01
CA MET A 96 -0.36 -10.87 0.22
C MET A 96 -0.99 -12.22 -0.08
N ARG A 97 -0.90 -13.17 0.88
CA ARG A 97 -1.45 -14.51 0.75
C ARG A 97 -2.64 -14.71 1.68
N ARG A 98 -3.60 -15.50 1.22
CA ARG A 98 -4.72 -16.02 2.01
C ARG A 98 -4.79 -17.54 1.87
N THR A 99 -5.51 -18.19 2.79
CA THR A 99 -5.86 -19.60 2.68
C THR A 99 -7.38 -19.69 2.55
N ALA A 100 -7.87 -20.35 1.53
CA ALA A 100 -9.29 -20.59 1.34
C ALA A 100 -9.84 -21.45 2.51
N LYS A 101 -10.93 -21.02 3.14
CA LYS A 101 -11.57 -21.77 4.23
C LYS A 101 -12.66 -22.73 3.73
N ARG A 102 -13.10 -22.57 2.51
CA ARG A 102 -14.14 -23.37 1.82
C ARG A 102 -13.87 -23.34 0.33
N ASP A 103 -14.50 -24.23 -0.38
CA ASP A 103 -14.49 -24.21 -1.85
C ASP A 103 -15.21 -22.95 -2.35
N VAL A 104 -14.65 -22.30 -3.37
CA VAL A 104 -15.18 -21.07 -3.98
C VAL A 104 -14.94 -21.12 -5.48
N GLU A 105 -15.99 -20.86 -6.26
CA GLU A 105 -15.85 -20.64 -7.70
C GLU A 105 -15.39 -19.19 -7.96
N PHE A 106 -14.31 -19.04 -8.72
CA PHE A 106 -13.74 -17.73 -9.05
C PHE A 106 -13.11 -17.76 -10.45
N GLY A 107 -13.57 -16.88 -11.34
CA GLY A 107 -13.04 -16.76 -12.69
C GLY A 107 -13.11 -18.06 -13.50
N GLY A 108 -14.17 -18.86 -13.34
CA GLY A 108 -14.35 -20.14 -14.01
C GLY A 108 -13.46 -21.27 -13.49
N LYS A 109 -12.84 -21.09 -12.30
CA LYS A 109 -12.00 -22.09 -11.62
C LYS A 109 -12.47 -22.30 -10.20
N THR A 110 -12.34 -23.54 -9.70
CA THR A 110 -12.62 -23.88 -8.31
C THR A 110 -11.36 -23.67 -7.47
N ILE A 111 -11.43 -22.79 -6.48
CA ILE A 111 -10.45 -22.66 -5.40
C ILE A 111 -10.94 -23.56 -4.27
N ARG A 112 -10.16 -24.57 -3.88
CA ARG A 112 -10.54 -25.54 -2.84
C ARG A 112 -10.19 -25.05 -1.44
N ALA A 113 -10.92 -25.55 -0.46
CA ALA A 113 -10.56 -25.36 0.94
C ALA A 113 -9.12 -25.82 1.19
N GLY A 114 -8.32 -24.96 1.84
CA GLY A 114 -6.89 -25.19 2.07
C GLY A 114 -5.96 -24.57 1.02
N ASP A 115 -6.45 -24.22 -0.14
CA ASP A 115 -5.64 -23.60 -1.21
C ASP A 115 -5.06 -22.26 -0.77
N LYS A 116 -3.84 -21.97 -1.26
CA LYS A 116 -3.14 -20.72 -1.06
C LYS A 116 -3.47 -19.76 -2.21
N VAL A 117 -4.13 -18.67 -1.90
CA VAL A 117 -4.49 -17.62 -2.84
C VAL A 117 -3.54 -16.44 -2.64
N VAL A 118 -2.76 -16.11 -3.67
CA VAL A 118 -1.84 -14.97 -3.65
C VAL A 118 -2.46 -13.82 -4.43
N MET A 119 -2.55 -12.66 -3.78
CA MET A 119 -3.02 -11.42 -4.38
C MET A 119 -1.81 -10.57 -4.74
N TRP A 120 -1.49 -10.48 -6.03
CA TRP A 120 -0.38 -9.69 -6.54
C TRP A 120 -0.76 -8.22 -6.64
N TYR A 121 -0.44 -7.43 -5.61
CA TYR A 121 -0.73 -5.99 -5.59
C TYR A 121 0.01 -5.23 -6.67
N VAL A 122 1.27 -5.61 -6.94
CA VAL A 122 2.05 -5.00 -8.02
C VAL A 122 1.40 -5.17 -9.38
N SER A 123 0.84 -6.36 -9.66
CA SER A 123 0.10 -6.62 -10.91
C SER A 123 -1.22 -5.83 -10.95
N GLY A 124 -1.99 -5.84 -9.85
CA GLY A 124 -3.25 -5.08 -9.78
C GLY A 124 -3.05 -3.58 -9.93
N ASN A 125 -1.93 -3.03 -9.43
CA ASN A 125 -1.59 -1.62 -9.57
C ASN A 125 -1.02 -1.26 -10.96
N ARG A 126 -0.81 -2.27 -11.83
CA ARG A 126 -0.37 -2.14 -13.23
C ARG A 126 -1.42 -2.67 -14.23
N ASP A 127 -2.62 -3.00 -13.77
CA ASP A 127 -3.68 -3.51 -14.65
C ASP A 127 -4.27 -2.38 -15.50
N GLU A 128 -3.98 -2.39 -16.79
CA GLU A 128 -4.47 -1.40 -17.78
C GLU A 128 -5.99 -1.38 -17.92
N ARG A 129 -6.69 -2.46 -17.54
CA ARG A 129 -8.15 -2.52 -17.54
C ARG A 129 -8.78 -1.71 -16.41
N ALA A 130 -8.00 -1.42 -15.36
CA ALA A 130 -8.46 -0.70 -14.17
C ALA A 130 -7.81 0.68 -14.04
N ILE A 131 -6.59 0.85 -14.53
CA ILE A 131 -5.78 2.06 -14.36
C ILE A 131 -5.24 2.51 -15.71
N GLU A 132 -5.61 3.70 -16.11
CA GLU A 132 -5.11 4.30 -17.35
C GLU A 132 -3.60 4.58 -17.26
N ASN A 133 -2.83 4.19 -18.30
CA ASN A 133 -1.38 4.35 -18.34
C ASN A 133 -0.70 3.90 -17.03
N PRO A 134 -0.85 2.61 -16.63
CA PRO A 134 -0.48 2.16 -15.29
C PRO A 134 1.03 2.19 -15.04
N ASP A 135 1.85 2.14 -16.07
CA ASP A 135 3.32 2.21 -15.98
C ASP A 135 3.87 3.63 -15.91
N SER A 136 3.00 4.62 -16.11
CA SER A 136 3.37 6.02 -15.94
C SER A 136 3.09 6.49 -14.52
N PHE A 137 3.98 7.34 -14.00
CA PHE A 137 3.77 8.08 -12.76
C PHE A 137 3.05 9.39 -13.09
N VAL A 138 1.81 9.54 -12.62
CA VAL A 138 0.93 10.68 -12.95
C VAL A 138 0.30 11.23 -11.68
N ILE A 139 0.75 12.40 -11.21
CA ILE A 139 0.38 12.94 -9.90
C ILE A 139 -1.00 13.60 -9.84
N ASP A 140 -1.63 13.83 -10.97
CA ASP A 140 -2.97 14.46 -11.09
C ASP A 140 -4.03 13.48 -11.61
N ARG A 141 -3.87 12.17 -11.38
CA ARG A 141 -4.91 11.19 -11.74
C ARG A 141 -6.26 11.56 -11.17
N ALA A 142 -7.32 11.36 -11.95
CA ALA A 142 -8.70 11.64 -11.54
C ALA A 142 -9.10 10.82 -10.28
N ASN A 143 -8.64 9.57 -10.18
CA ASN A 143 -8.91 8.67 -9.05
C ASN A 143 -7.59 8.18 -8.40
N PRO A 144 -6.85 9.04 -7.69
CA PRO A 144 -5.50 8.72 -7.22
C PRO A 144 -5.48 7.58 -6.19
N ARG A 145 -6.60 7.34 -5.48
CA ARG A 145 -6.73 6.25 -4.50
C ARG A 145 -7.21 4.92 -5.07
N HIS A 146 -7.37 4.84 -6.39
CA HIS A 146 -7.77 3.61 -7.07
C HIS A 146 -6.56 2.69 -7.24
N HIS A 147 -6.07 2.14 -6.13
CA HIS A 147 -4.97 1.19 -6.07
C HIS A 147 -5.19 0.16 -4.95
N VAL A 148 -4.52 -0.97 -5.04
CA VAL A 148 -4.64 -2.08 -4.08
C VAL A 148 -3.46 -2.23 -3.11
N SER A 149 -2.50 -1.29 -3.07
CA SER A 149 -1.31 -1.36 -2.20
C SER A 149 -1.64 -1.51 -0.72
N PHE A 150 -2.78 -0.97 -0.27
CA PHE A 150 -3.25 -1.12 1.11
C PHE A 150 -4.07 -2.39 1.33
N GLY A 151 -4.22 -3.23 0.33
CA GLY A 151 -5.11 -4.38 0.36
C GLY A 151 -6.58 -3.98 0.39
N PHE A 152 -7.45 -4.98 0.53
CA PHE A 152 -8.90 -4.82 0.55
C PHE A 152 -9.56 -5.71 1.60
N GLY A 153 -10.78 -5.36 2.01
CA GLY A 153 -11.58 -6.13 2.96
C GLY A 153 -11.12 -5.98 4.41
N ILE A 154 -11.35 -7.01 5.21
CA ILE A 154 -11.12 -7.00 6.67
C ILE A 154 -9.66 -6.80 7.05
N HIS A 155 -8.72 -7.19 6.19
CA HIS A 155 -7.27 -7.02 6.39
C HIS A 155 -6.71 -5.79 5.67
N ARG A 156 -7.56 -4.87 5.23
CA ARG A 156 -7.06 -3.59 4.72
C ARG A 156 -6.13 -2.95 5.74
N CYS A 157 -5.04 -2.34 5.24
CA CYS A 157 -4.04 -1.68 6.07
C CYS A 157 -4.70 -0.72 7.08
N MET A 158 -4.48 -0.96 8.37
CA MET A 158 -5.01 -0.09 9.44
C MET A 158 -4.25 1.23 9.53
N GLY A 159 -2.97 1.25 9.08
CA GLY A 159 -2.09 2.41 9.11
C GLY A 159 -2.17 3.30 7.86
N ASN A 160 -3.08 3.05 6.91
CA ASN A 160 -3.11 3.76 5.63
C ASN A 160 -3.20 5.29 5.78
N ARG A 161 -4.01 5.78 6.73
CA ARG A 161 -4.16 7.22 6.99
C ARG A 161 -2.90 7.84 7.58
N LEU A 162 -2.22 7.10 8.48
CA LEU A 162 -0.96 7.53 9.05
C LEU A 162 0.14 7.60 7.99
N ALA A 163 0.26 6.56 7.16
CA ALA A 163 1.23 6.54 6.06
C ALA A 163 1.01 7.70 5.07
N GLU A 164 -0.23 7.93 4.64
CA GLU A 164 -0.58 9.06 3.77
C GLU A 164 -0.24 10.41 4.42
N MET A 165 -0.49 10.55 5.73
CA MET A 165 -0.18 11.77 6.47
C MET A 165 1.33 12.00 6.57
N GLN A 166 2.11 10.98 6.94
CA GLN A 166 3.57 11.07 7.04
C GLN A 166 4.19 11.47 5.70
N LEU A 167 3.78 10.82 4.60
CA LEU A 167 4.26 11.16 3.26
C LEU A 167 3.88 12.59 2.87
N ARG A 168 2.66 13.05 3.14
CA ARG A 168 2.24 14.42 2.85
C ARG A 168 3.09 15.45 3.59
N VAL A 169 3.25 15.28 4.90
CA VAL A 169 4.04 16.20 5.72
C VAL A 169 5.49 16.22 5.23
N LEU A 170 6.07 15.06 4.97
CA LEU A 170 7.45 14.96 4.47
C LEU A 170 7.62 15.72 3.14
N TRP A 171 6.73 15.51 2.18
CA TRP A 171 6.83 16.17 0.88
C TRP A 171 6.57 17.68 0.95
N GLN A 172 5.69 18.14 1.85
CA GLN A 172 5.54 19.57 2.14
C GLN A 172 6.85 20.17 2.65
N GLU A 173 7.52 19.52 3.59
CA GLU A 173 8.79 19.95 4.15
C GLU A 173 9.95 19.90 3.13
N ILE A 174 9.96 18.87 2.26
CA ILE A 174 10.95 18.77 1.19
C ILE A 174 10.79 19.95 0.21
N LEU A 175 9.59 20.20 -0.29
CA LEU A 175 9.35 21.27 -1.25
C LEU A 175 9.58 22.67 -0.66
N ALA A 176 9.42 22.83 0.65
CA ALA A 176 9.70 24.10 1.32
C ALA A 176 11.21 24.41 1.40
N ARG A 177 12.07 23.38 1.51
CA ARG A 177 13.50 23.53 1.79
C ARG A 177 14.41 23.26 0.61
N PHE A 178 13.96 22.46 -0.34
CA PHE A 178 14.79 21.98 -1.45
C PHE A 178 14.11 22.25 -2.80
N ASP A 179 14.93 22.68 -3.74
CA ASP A 179 14.50 22.81 -5.12
C ASP A 179 14.34 21.46 -5.77
N ARG A 180 15.26 20.53 -5.50
CA ARG A 180 15.27 19.19 -6.06
C ARG A 180 16.04 18.22 -5.17
N ILE A 181 15.56 16.98 -5.15
CA ILE A 181 16.31 15.81 -4.72
C ILE A 181 16.73 15.07 -5.97
N GLU A 182 18.03 15.01 -6.25
CA GLU A 182 18.60 14.36 -7.41
C GLU A 182 19.15 12.99 -7.04
N VAL A 183 18.71 11.95 -7.74
CA VAL A 183 19.28 10.60 -7.62
C VAL A 183 20.56 10.55 -8.42
N MET A 184 21.69 10.23 -7.76
CA MET A 184 23.03 10.38 -8.32
C MET A 184 23.51 9.14 -9.08
N GLU A 185 23.00 7.97 -8.73
CA GLU A 185 23.38 6.68 -9.29
C GLU A 185 22.14 5.80 -9.36
N GLU A 186 22.20 4.72 -10.19
CA GLU A 186 21.14 3.72 -10.22
C GLU A 186 20.89 3.18 -8.80
N PRO A 187 19.67 3.25 -8.28
CA PRO A 187 19.36 2.78 -6.93
C PRO A 187 19.53 1.26 -6.82
N GLU A 188 20.25 0.81 -5.79
CA GLU A 188 20.38 -0.61 -5.47
C GLU A 188 19.06 -1.11 -4.86
N ARG A 189 18.36 -1.99 -5.59
CA ARG A 189 17.11 -2.57 -5.14
C ARG A 189 17.32 -3.72 -4.15
N SER A 190 16.42 -3.82 -3.18
CA SER A 190 16.38 -4.98 -2.27
C SER A 190 16.01 -6.25 -3.03
N VAL A 191 16.79 -7.31 -2.85
CA VAL A 191 16.46 -8.64 -3.38
C VAL A 191 15.41 -9.28 -2.47
N SER A 192 14.15 -9.12 -2.83
CA SER A 192 13.02 -9.64 -2.05
C SER A 192 11.83 -9.94 -2.96
N VAL A 193 11.14 -11.03 -2.69
CA VAL A 193 9.86 -11.39 -3.34
C VAL A 193 8.65 -10.76 -2.65
N PHE A 194 8.85 -10.09 -1.52
CA PHE A 194 7.77 -9.56 -0.69
C PHE A 194 7.81 -8.03 -0.54
N VAL A 195 8.98 -7.48 -0.22
CA VAL A 195 9.18 -6.03 -0.05
C VAL A 195 9.82 -5.44 -1.30
N HIS A 196 9.19 -4.43 -1.88
CA HIS A 196 9.73 -3.66 -3.00
C HIS A 196 10.40 -2.40 -2.45
N GLY A 197 11.72 -2.43 -2.36
CA GLY A 197 12.48 -1.38 -1.71
C GLY A 197 13.88 -1.18 -2.23
N TYR A 198 14.67 -0.38 -1.51
CA TYR A 198 16.02 0.02 -1.88
C TYR A 198 16.96 -0.20 -0.70
N ASN A 199 18.15 -0.78 -0.97
CA ASN A 199 19.24 -0.93 -0.03
C ASN A 199 20.12 0.33 0.01
N ARG A 200 20.38 0.91 -1.18
CA ARG A 200 21.21 2.11 -1.33
C ARG A 200 20.62 3.01 -2.43
N MET A 201 20.55 4.30 -2.15
CA MET A 201 20.12 5.33 -3.11
C MET A 201 20.83 6.66 -2.77
N PRO A 202 22.02 6.91 -3.34
CA PRO A 202 22.72 8.18 -3.15
C PRO A 202 21.94 9.33 -3.78
N VAL A 203 21.75 10.38 -3.01
CA VAL A 203 21.01 11.57 -3.46
C VAL A 203 21.80 12.85 -3.19
N ARG A 204 21.60 13.86 -4.01
CA ARG A 204 22.04 15.23 -3.81
C ARG A 204 20.84 16.12 -3.52
N LEU A 205 20.93 16.89 -2.45
CA LEU A 205 19.90 17.85 -2.08
C LEU A 205 20.28 19.24 -2.63
N HIS A 206 19.47 19.80 -3.51
CA HIS A 206 19.61 21.15 -4.01
C HIS A 206 18.76 22.07 -3.14
N ARG A 207 19.40 22.86 -2.28
CA ARG A 207 18.71 23.83 -1.40
C ARG A 207 18.17 25.00 -2.22
N ARG A 208 17.07 25.56 -1.76
CA ARG A 208 16.57 26.85 -2.24
C ARG A 208 17.47 27.98 -1.82
#